data_b75e0a8dd25f60e493c8af1286e63545
#
_entry.id   b75e0a8dd25f60e493c8af1286e63545
#
_cell.length_a   1.000
_cell.length_b   1.000
_cell.length_c   1.000
_cell.angle_alpha   90.00
_cell.angle_beta   90.00
_cell.angle_gamma   90.00
#
_symmetry.space_group_name_H-M   'P 1'
#
loop_
_entity.id
_entity.type
_entity.pdbx_description
1 polymer ?
#
loop_
_entity_poly.entity_id
_entity_poly.type
_entity_poly.pdbx_seq_one_letter_code
_entity_poly.pdbx_strand_id
1 'polypeptide(L)'
;MYKRQEYIPQTEALSSLRGKIDIAESIKTQSTLRKQLICTYDEFSVNSIMNRIIKSTVEILLRSNISKQRKKNLRKLMLYFSEVDFIDLYTVNWNVQYNRNNQTYRMLISICYLVVKGLLQTQSDGSTKLMDFLDEQRMCRLYEKFILEYYRREFKNQITANASQIPWQLDNDENSMLPVMQSDIMLQRDDRVLIIDAKYYEHSMQVQFNKHTLHSANLYQIFTYVKNKEYELREKEHTVSGMLLYAKTDEEIYPNNVYQMSGNQITVRTLDLNLPFTEIAEQLDTIAKLHFSL
;
A
#
# COMPACT_ATOMS: atom_id res chain seq x y z
N MET A 1 16.47 6.56 -7.38
CA MET A 1 16.12 6.05 -6.03
C MET A 1 17.39 6.12 -5.19
N TYR A 2 17.42 6.99 -4.18
CA TYR A 2 18.57 7.08 -3.28
C TYR A 2 18.40 6.03 -2.18
N LYS A 3 19.35 5.10 -2.02
CA LYS A 3 19.36 4.25 -0.83
C LYS A 3 19.62 5.15 0.38
N ARG A 4 18.76 5.05 1.39
CA ARG A 4 18.92 5.83 2.61
C ARG A 4 19.91 5.14 3.53
N GLN A 5 20.73 5.94 4.16
CA GLN A 5 21.59 5.51 5.26
C GLN A 5 20.83 5.69 6.57
N GLU A 6 21.10 4.83 7.51
CA GLU A 6 20.51 4.88 8.86
C GLU A 6 21.64 4.79 9.89
N TYR A 7 21.39 5.39 11.05
CA TYR A 7 22.25 5.18 12.19
C TYR A 7 21.99 3.79 12.75
N ILE A 8 23.02 2.94 12.71
CA ILE A 8 22.97 1.58 13.22
C ILE A 8 23.89 1.52 14.44
N PRO A 9 23.38 1.13 15.63
CA PRO A 9 24.22 0.97 16.79
C PRO A 9 25.24 -0.16 16.57
N GLN A 10 26.51 0.18 16.70
CA GLN A 10 27.63 -0.77 16.67
C GLN A 10 28.19 -0.90 18.07
N THR A 11 28.48 -2.13 18.49
CA THR A 11 29.09 -2.41 19.78
C THR A 11 30.37 -3.21 19.55
N GLU A 12 31.50 -2.62 19.83
CA GLU A 12 32.82 -3.26 19.65
C GLU A 12 33.84 -2.78 20.65
N ALA A 13 34.95 -3.55 20.78
CA ALA A 13 36.08 -3.20 21.64
C ALA A 13 37.00 -2.21 20.91
N LEU A 14 37.08 -1.00 21.41
CA LEU A 14 37.89 0.09 20.83
C LEU A 14 38.99 0.55 21.76
N SER A 15 40.17 0.81 21.19
CA SER A 15 41.29 1.48 21.89
C SER A 15 41.12 3.01 21.94
N SER A 16 40.30 3.55 21.02
CA SER A 16 39.91 4.98 21.02
C SER A 16 38.42 5.07 21.36
N LEU A 17 38.06 5.75 22.43
CA LEU A 17 36.71 5.82 22.95
C LEU A 17 35.77 6.54 21.98
N ARG A 18 34.62 5.91 21.70
CA ARG A 18 33.59 6.46 20.84
C ARG A 18 32.19 6.07 21.35
N GLY A 19 31.30 7.05 21.44
CA GLY A 19 29.92 6.81 21.88
C GLY A 19 29.78 6.45 23.37
N LYS A 20 28.89 5.55 23.71
CA LYS A 20 28.63 5.11 25.10
C LYS A 20 29.53 3.93 25.45
N ILE A 21 30.24 4.07 26.57
CA ILE A 21 31.12 3.01 27.08
C ILE A 21 30.30 2.04 27.95
N ASP A 22 30.43 0.75 27.68
CA ASP A 22 29.93 -0.32 28.53
C ASP A 22 31.06 -0.91 29.38
N ILE A 23 31.17 -0.41 30.59
CA ILE A 23 32.24 -0.81 31.54
C ILE A 23 32.01 -2.26 31.99
N ALA A 24 30.73 -2.65 32.22
CA ALA A 24 30.42 -3.97 32.72
C ALA A 24 30.79 -5.05 31.70
N GLU A 25 30.44 -4.86 30.43
CA GLU A 25 30.79 -5.77 29.36
C GLU A 25 32.30 -5.74 29.05
N SER A 26 32.95 -4.59 29.20
CA SER A 26 34.43 -4.45 29.07
C SER A 26 35.18 -5.29 30.09
N ILE A 27 34.71 -5.33 31.33
CA ILE A 27 35.31 -6.16 32.42
C ILE A 27 35.04 -7.64 32.15
N LYS A 28 33.79 -7.98 31.82
CA LYS A 28 33.35 -9.36 31.54
C LYS A 28 34.14 -9.99 30.40
N THR A 29 34.37 -9.24 29.32
CA THR A 29 35.13 -9.70 28.14
C THR A 29 36.62 -9.54 28.27
N GLN A 30 37.10 -9.02 29.42
CA GLN A 30 38.50 -8.74 29.69
C GLN A 30 39.19 -7.85 28.61
N SER A 31 38.37 -7.03 27.91
CA SER A 31 38.88 -6.16 26.84
C SER A 31 39.89 -5.10 27.36
N THR A 32 39.77 -4.72 28.63
CA THR A 32 40.70 -3.83 29.35
C THR A 32 42.15 -4.32 29.35
N LEU A 33 42.38 -5.66 29.38
CA LEU A 33 43.70 -6.24 29.27
C LEU A 33 44.39 -5.94 27.92
N ARG A 34 43.56 -5.71 26.89
CA ARG A 34 44.03 -5.34 25.54
C ARG A 34 44.07 -3.82 25.34
N LYS A 35 43.91 -3.03 26.43
CA LYS A 35 43.78 -1.55 26.38
C LYS A 35 42.62 -1.09 25.50
N GLN A 36 41.50 -1.83 25.51
CA GLN A 36 40.27 -1.56 24.78
C GLN A 36 39.10 -1.50 25.75
N LEU A 37 38.07 -0.70 25.40
CA LEU A 37 36.79 -0.68 26.08
C LEU A 37 35.68 -1.00 25.10
N ILE A 38 34.65 -1.69 25.57
CA ILE A 38 33.44 -1.92 24.77
C ILE A 38 32.69 -0.60 24.65
N CYS A 39 32.54 -0.14 23.42
CA CYS A 39 31.86 1.10 23.10
C CYS A 39 30.65 0.80 22.20
N THR A 40 29.52 1.42 22.52
CA THR A 40 28.34 1.43 21.65
C THR A 40 28.19 2.81 21.03
N TYR A 41 28.21 2.89 19.71
CA TYR A 41 28.08 4.14 18.98
C TYR A 41 27.23 3.93 17.73
N ASP A 42 26.61 5.00 17.24
CA ASP A 42 25.81 4.96 16.03
C ASP A 42 26.69 5.16 14.80
N GLU A 43 26.63 4.21 13.87
CA GLU A 43 27.29 4.30 12.57
C GLU A 43 26.29 4.58 11.47
N PHE A 44 26.60 5.55 10.63
CA PHE A 44 25.75 5.92 9.50
C PHE A 44 26.00 4.98 8.32
N SER A 45 25.18 3.95 8.21
CA SER A 45 25.40 2.83 7.31
C SER A 45 24.29 2.68 6.26
N VAL A 46 24.66 2.27 5.06
CA VAL A 46 23.73 1.82 4.03
C VAL A 46 23.25 0.38 4.26
N ASN A 47 23.91 -0.36 5.14
CA ASN A 47 23.60 -1.76 5.43
C ASN A 47 22.45 -1.93 6.44
N SER A 48 21.43 -1.06 6.33
CA SER A 48 20.24 -1.11 7.18
C SER A 48 19.43 -2.38 6.93
N ILE A 49 18.64 -2.80 7.93
CA ILE A 49 17.76 -3.96 7.82
C ILE A 49 16.81 -3.84 6.62
N MET A 50 16.31 -2.65 6.33
CA MET A 50 15.40 -2.41 5.20
C MET A 50 16.11 -2.60 3.87
N ASN A 51 17.33 -2.08 3.71
CA ASN A 51 18.12 -2.27 2.49
C ASN A 51 18.51 -3.75 2.28
N ARG A 52 18.83 -4.46 3.35
CA ARG A 52 19.11 -5.89 3.31
C ARG A 52 17.90 -6.71 2.88
N ILE A 53 16.71 -6.40 3.40
CA ILE A 53 15.44 -7.02 2.98
C ILE A 53 15.21 -6.79 1.49
N ILE A 54 15.34 -5.55 1.00
CA ILE A 54 15.15 -5.21 -0.40
C ILE A 54 16.12 -6.00 -1.28
N LYS A 55 17.43 -5.98 -0.93
CA LYS A 55 18.46 -6.72 -1.68
C LYS A 55 18.14 -8.20 -1.79
N SER A 56 17.84 -8.84 -0.66
CA SER A 56 17.55 -10.28 -0.62
C SER A 56 16.26 -10.63 -1.37
N THR A 57 15.22 -9.79 -1.29
CA THR A 57 13.99 -9.99 -2.07
C THR A 57 14.23 -9.87 -3.58
N VAL A 58 15.03 -8.89 -4.02
CA VAL A 58 15.37 -8.76 -5.43
C VAL A 58 16.14 -9.97 -5.94
N GLU A 59 17.03 -10.54 -5.13
CA GLU A 59 17.77 -11.77 -5.51
C GLU A 59 16.80 -12.95 -5.76
N ILE A 60 15.78 -13.12 -4.90
CA ILE A 60 14.73 -14.14 -5.12
C ILE A 60 13.97 -13.87 -6.42
N LEU A 61 13.59 -12.62 -6.67
CA LEU A 61 12.91 -12.25 -7.92
C LEU A 61 13.76 -12.52 -9.17
N LEU A 62 15.07 -12.28 -9.11
CA LEU A 62 15.98 -12.58 -10.23
C LEU A 62 16.06 -14.07 -10.55
N ARG A 63 15.85 -14.94 -9.55
CA ARG A 63 15.79 -16.40 -9.73
C ARG A 63 14.41 -16.88 -10.18
N SER A 64 13.35 -16.11 -9.94
CA SER A 64 11.97 -16.46 -10.30
C SER A 64 11.69 -16.28 -11.80
N ASN A 65 10.51 -16.75 -12.25
CA ASN A 65 10.08 -16.67 -13.66
C ASN A 65 9.44 -15.30 -13.96
N ILE A 66 10.24 -14.23 -13.98
CA ILE A 66 9.82 -12.91 -14.41
C ILE A 66 10.43 -12.54 -15.78
N SER A 67 9.84 -11.56 -16.48
CA SER A 67 10.26 -11.16 -17.81
C SER A 67 11.75 -10.75 -17.86
N LYS A 68 12.41 -11.01 -18.98
CA LYS A 68 13.82 -10.66 -19.21
C LYS A 68 14.09 -9.17 -19.00
N GLN A 69 13.13 -8.32 -19.39
CA GLN A 69 13.26 -6.87 -19.23
C GLN A 69 13.22 -6.47 -17.74
N ARG A 70 12.33 -7.06 -16.94
CA ARG A 70 12.27 -6.82 -15.49
C ARG A 70 13.57 -7.29 -14.81
N LYS A 71 14.09 -8.47 -15.16
CA LYS A 71 15.40 -8.95 -14.67
C LYS A 71 16.52 -7.96 -14.99
N LYS A 72 16.58 -7.43 -16.22
CA LYS A 72 17.57 -6.43 -16.61
C LYS A 72 17.49 -5.16 -15.77
N ASN A 73 16.29 -4.66 -15.52
CA ASN A 73 16.06 -3.46 -14.71
C ASN A 73 16.47 -3.70 -13.24
N LEU A 74 16.08 -4.84 -12.67
CA LEU A 74 16.45 -5.19 -11.30
C LEU A 74 17.97 -5.31 -11.13
N ARG A 75 18.69 -5.98 -12.07
CA ARG A 75 20.15 -6.06 -12.04
C ARG A 75 20.82 -4.68 -12.05
N LYS A 76 20.31 -3.72 -12.87
CA LYS A 76 20.83 -2.35 -12.85
C LYS A 76 20.66 -1.67 -11.49
N LEU A 77 19.52 -1.88 -10.83
CA LEU A 77 19.28 -1.33 -9.49
C LEU A 77 20.20 -1.97 -8.44
N MET A 78 20.52 -3.26 -8.57
CA MET A 78 21.37 -3.97 -7.63
C MET A 78 22.80 -3.48 -7.59
N LEU A 79 23.29 -2.80 -8.62
CA LEU A 79 24.60 -2.15 -8.62
C LEU A 79 24.73 -1.13 -7.48
N TYR A 80 23.62 -0.48 -7.10
CA TYR A 80 23.62 0.49 -5.99
C TYR A 80 23.60 -0.18 -4.60
N PHE A 81 23.42 -1.49 -4.52
CA PHE A 81 23.35 -2.26 -3.27
C PHE A 81 24.60 -3.12 -3.03
N SER A 82 25.74 -2.79 -3.69
CA SER A 82 26.99 -3.55 -3.55
C SER A 82 27.44 -3.69 -2.09
N GLU A 83 27.37 -2.60 -1.31
CA GLU A 83 27.77 -2.53 0.10
C GLU A 83 26.70 -3.01 1.11
N VAL A 84 25.57 -3.52 0.62
CA VAL A 84 24.51 -4.03 1.46
C VAL A 84 24.63 -5.55 1.54
N ASP A 85 24.54 -6.13 2.73
CA ASP A 85 24.59 -7.58 2.93
C ASP A 85 23.25 -8.25 2.58
N PHE A 86 23.30 -9.55 2.36
CA PHE A 86 22.10 -10.37 2.29
C PHE A 86 21.59 -10.69 3.70
N ILE A 87 20.28 -10.96 3.79
CA ILE A 87 19.62 -11.44 5.01
C ILE A 87 18.75 -12.64 4.67
N ASP A 88 18.63 -13.56 5.61
CA ASP A 88 17.68 -14.67 5.48
C ASP A 88 16.26 -14.17 5.69
N LEU A 89 15.48 -14.18 4.61
CA LEU A 89 14.09 -13.69 4.59
C LEU A 89 13.09 -14.62 5.29
N TYR A 90 13.49 -15.86 5.63
CA TYR A 90 12.66 -16.78 6.42
C TYR A 90 12.65 -16.42 7.91
N THR A 91 13.78 -15.91 8.40
CA THR A 91 13.99 -15.64 9.84
C THR A 91 13.84 -14.16 10.19
N VAL A 92 13.72 -13.27 9.19
CA VAL A 92 13.66 -11.84 9.40
C VAL A 92 12.37 -11.43 10.14
N ASN A 93 12.52 -10.54 11.11
CA ASN A 93 11.38 -9.88 11.73
C ASN A 93 10.83 -8.78 10.82
N TRP A 94 9.65 -9.00 10.24
CA TRP A 94 8.98 -8.06 9.33
C TRP A 94 8.32 -6.87 10.03
N ASN A 95 8.29 -6.87 11.37
CA ASN A 95 7.78 -5.73 12.14
C ASN A 95 8.86 -4.64 12.28
N VAL A 96 9.19 -4.00 11.15
CA VAL A 96 10.21 -2.96 11.08
C VAL A 96 9.66 -1.64 11.60
N GLN A 97 10.44 -0.95 12.45
CA GLN A 97 10.08 0.36 12.97
C GLN A 97 10.32 1.46 11.91
N TYR A 98 9.33 2.35 11.79
CA TYR A 98 9.39 3.46 10.83
C TYR A 98 9.38 4.80 11.55
N ASN A 99 10.23 5.71 11.10
CA ASN A 99 10.31 7.10 11.54
C ASN A 99 10.05 8.06 10.35
N ARG A 100 10.08 9.38 10.59
CA ARG A 100 9.85 10.38 9.53
C ARG A 100 10.81 10.24 8.34
N ASN A 101 12.02 9.77 8.56
CA ASN A 101 13.06 9.72 7.54
C ASN A 101 12.94 8.46 6.65
N ASN A 102 12.32 7.38 7.12
CA ASN A 102 12.24 6.11 6.41
C ASN A 102 10.81 5.67 6.03
N GLN A 103 9.80 6.53 6.19
CA GLN A 103 8.40 6.24 5.83
C GLN A 103 8.23 5.70 4.41
N THR A 104 9.02 6.18 3.45
CA THR A 104 8.98 5.70 2.06
C THR A 104 9.35 4.23 1.92
N TYR A 105 10.10 3.66 2.87
CA TYR A 105 10.42 2.24 2.90
C TYR A 105 9.26 1.37 3.32
N ARG A 106 8.28 1.90 4.05
CA ARG A 106 7.14 1.12 4.55
C ARG A 106 6.42 0.39 3.41
N MET A 107 6.15 1.10 2.31
CA MET A 107 5.54 0.50 1.13
C MET A 107 6.45 -0.56 0.49
N LEU A 108 7.74 -0.25 0.31
CA LEU A 108 8.71 -1.19 -0.28
C LEU A 108 8.86 -2.46 0.54
N ILE A 109 8.96 -2.35 1.86
CA ILE A 109 9.06 -3.52 2.76
C ILE A 109 7.77 -4.33 2.74
N SER A 110 6.59 -3.69 2.67
CA SER A 110 5.33 -4.41 2.50
C SER A 110 5.29 -5.20 1.18
N ILE A 111 5.77 -4.61 0.08
CA ILE A 111 5.88 -5.31 -1.21
C ILE A 111 6.88 -6.47 -1.09
N CYS A 112 8.04 -6.25 -0.48
CA CYS A 112 9.02 -7.32 -0.25
C CYS A 112 8.42 -8.49 0.55
N TYR A 113 7.67 -8.19 1.61
CA TYR A 113 6.97 -9.20 2.41
C TYR A 113 6.01 -10.04 1.55
N LEU A 114 5.17 -9.39 0.74
CA LEU A 114 4.22 -10.06 -0.15
C LEU A 114 4.94 -10.95 -1.16
N VAL A 115 5.99 -10.44 -1.80
CA VAL A 115 6.82 -11.19 -2.75
C VAL A 115 7.43 -12.43 -2.09
N VAL A 116 8.04 -12.26 -0.92
CA VAL A 116 8.69 -13.36 -0.20
C VAL A 116 7.68 -14.41 0.21
N LYS A 117 6.54 -14.01 0.78
CA LYS A 117 5.48 -14.96 1.16
C LYS A 117 4.94 -15.73 -0.04
N GLY A 118 4.64 -15.06 -1.15
CA GLY A 118 4.17 -15.71 -2.37
C GLY A 118 5.19 -16.69 -2.96
N LEU A 119 6.47 -16.31 -3.08
CA LEU A 119 7.50 -17.15 -3.66
C LEU A 119 7.93 -18.32 -2.76
N LEU A 120 7.92 -18.15 -1.43
CA LEU A 120 8.29 -19.20 -0.49
C LEU A 120 7.25 -20.33 -0.43
N GLN A 121 5.97 -20.00 -0.59
CA GLN A 121 4.91 -21.01 -0.63
C GLN A 121 4.91 -21.82 -1.94
N THR A 122 5.34 -21.21 -3.04
CA THR A 122 5.43 -21.89 -4.36
C THR A 122 6.49 -23.00 -4.38
N GLN A 123 7.50 -22.96 -3.52
CA GLN A 123 8.53 -24.01 -3.45
C GLN A 123 8.03 -25.32 -2.85
N SER A 124 6.92 -25.32 -2.12
CA SER A 124 6.36 -26.53 -1.49
C SER A 124 5.49 -27.37 -2.42
N ASP A 125 4.98 -26.82 -3.52
CA ASP A 125 3.91 -27.46 -4.32
C ASP A 125 4.17 -27.49 -5.84
N GLY A 126 5.28 -26.97 -6.33
CA GLY A 126 5.74 -27.09 -7.74
C GLY A 126 4.89 -26.34 -8.79
N SER A 127 3.84 -25.63 -8.43
CA SER A 127 3.01 -24.84 -9.34
C SER A 127 3.17 -23.34 -9.14
N THR A 128 3.46 -22.64 -10.22
CA THR A 128 3.87 -21.24 -10.25
C THR A 128 2.66 -20.32 -10.33
N LYS A 129 2.10 -19.89 -9.20
CA LYS A 129 1.24 -18.70 -9.21
C LYS A 129 1.54 -17.83 -7.99
N LEU A 130 2.30 -16.76 -8.22
CA LEU A 130 2.56 -15.70 -7.23
C LEU A 130 1.27 -15.04 -6.71
N MET A 131 0.15 -15.19 -7.41
CA MET A 131 -1.12 -14.51 -7.11
C MET A 131 -2.03 -15.25 -6.13
N ASP A 132 -1.91 -16.55 -5.96
CA ASP A 132 -2.86 -17.33 -5.15
C ASP A 132 -2.64 -17.21 -3.63
N PHE A 133 -1.55 -16.55 -3.19
CA PHE A 133 -1.17 -16.47 -1.77
C PHE A 133 -1.00 -15.06 -1.21
N LEU A 134 -1.28 -14.05 -2.01
CA LEU A 134 -1.45 -12.72 -1.44
C LEU A 134 -2.79 -12.73 -0.72
N ASP A 135 -2.74 -12.71 0.60
CA ASP A 135 -3.92 -12.54 1.44
C ASP A 135 -4.79 -11.45 0.80
N GLU A 136 -5.91 -11.84 0.23
CA GLU A 136 -6.80 -10.97 -0.53
C GLU A 136 -7.12 -9.68 0.24
N GLN A 137 -7.28 -9.79 1.56
CA GLN A 137 -7.47 -8.65 2.44
C GLN A 137 -6.27 -7.67 2.45
N ARG A 138 -5.05 -8.17 2.31
CA ARG A 138 -3.85 -7.30 2.27
C ARG A 138 -3.72 -6.61 0.92
N MET A 139 -4.07 -7.30 -0.16
CA MET A 139 -4.11 -6.70 -1.48
C MET A 139 -5.21 -5.65 -1.59
N CYS A 140 -6.40 -5.90 -1.05
CA CYS A 140 -7.46 -4.90 -0.94
C CYS A 140 -6.95 -3.64 -0.22
N ARG A 141 -6.39 -3.79 0.98
CA ARG A 141 -5.84 -2.66 1.76
C ARG A 141 -4.70 -1.94 1.04
N LEU A 142 -3.85 -2.66 0.31
CA LEU A 142 -2.77 -2.05 -0.46
C LEU A 142 -3.33 -1.22 -1.62
N TYR A 143 -4.34 -1.75 -2.31
CA TYR A 143 -5.00 -1.09 -3.43
C TYR A 143 -5.73 0.18 -2.98
N GLU A 144 -6.57 0.09 -1.94
CA GLU A 144 -7.24 1.23 -1.30
C GLU A 144 -6.24 2.34 -0.94
N LYS A 145 -5.16 1.93 -0.25
CA LYS A 145 -4.12 2.87 0.20
C LYS A 145 -3.33 3.47 -0.96
N PHE A 146 -3.06 2.71 -2.01
CA PHE A 146 -2.39 3.20 -3.21
C PHE A 146 -3.20 4.34 -3.84
N ILE A 147 -4.51 4.15 -4.06
CA ILE A 147 -5.39 5.15 -4.66
C ILE A 147 -5.50 6.39 -3.76
N LEU A 148 -5.72 6.20 -2.46
CA LEU A 148 -5.82 7.30 -1.50
C LEU A 148 -4.55 8.17 -1.48
N GLU A 149 -3.36 7.53 -1.38
CA GLU A 149 -2.10 8.25 -1.33
C GLU A 149 -1.73 8.88 -2.68
N TYR A 150 -2.19 8.29 -3.80
CA TYR A 150 -2.07 8.90 -5.11
C TYR A 150 -2.77 10.28 -5.13
N TYR A 151 -4.06 10.33 -4.79
CA TYR A 151 -4.80 11.60 -4.79
C TYR A 151 -4.28 12.59 -3.76
N ARG A 152 -3.87 12.15 -2.59
CA ARG A 152 -3.24 12.99 -1.57
C ARG A 152 -1.98 13.66 -2.06
N ARG A 153 -1.22 13.00 -2.89
CA ARG A 153 0.06 13.49 -3.39
C ARG A 153 -0.10 14.35 -4.63
N GLU A 154 -0.75 13.81 -5.65
CA GLU A 154 -0.79 14.44 -6.97
C GLU A 154 -1.81 15.61 -7.02
N PHE A 155 -2.88 15.54 -6.22
CA PHE A 155 -3.93 16.56 -6.18
C PHE A 155 -3.96 17.36 -4.87
N LYS A 156 -2.88 17.37 -4.10
CA LYS A 156 -2.77 17.99 -2.77
C LYS A 156 -3.35 19.39 -2.66
N ASN A 157 -3.20 20.22 -3.68
CA ASN A 157 -3.62 21.63 -3.68
C ASN A 157 -4.97 21.86 -4.36
N GLN A 158 -5.61 20.83 -4.87
CA GLN A 158 -6.81 20.91 -5.68
C GLN A 158 -7.99 20.15 -5.08
N ILE A 159 -7.71 19.03 -4.41
CA ILE A 159 -8.71 18.12 -3.85
C ILE A 159 -8.29 17.68 -2.45
N THR A 160 -9.23 17.65 -1.53
CA THR A 160 -9.03 16.97 -0.23
C THR A 160 -9.32 15.48 -0.40
N ALA A 161 -8.37 14.61 -0.04
CA ALA A 161 -8.50 13.16 -0.13
C ALA A 161 -8.32 12.50 1.23
N ASN A 162 -9.34 11.82 1.74
CA ASN A 162 -9.36 11.18 3.05
C ASN A 162 -10.09 9.83 3.01
N ALA A 163 -9.77 8.94 3.96
CA ALA A 163 -10.62 7.82 4.34
C ALA A 163 -11.52 8.30 5.48
N SER A 164 -12.75 8.66 5.16
CA SER A 164 -13.65 9.33 6.11
C SER A 164 -14.73 8.41 6.62
N GLN A 165 -15.09 8.56 7.89
CA GLN A 165 -16.30 7.98 8.42
C GLN A 165 -17.51 8.74 7.88
N ILE A 166 -18.58 8.02 7.62
CA ILE A 166 -19.86 8.55 7.15
C ILE A 166 -20.88 8.25 8.24
N PRO A 167 -21.45 9.26 8.91
CA PRO A 167 -22.43 9.03 9.96
C PRO A 167 -23.74 8.51 9.37
N TRP A 168 -24.38 7.58 10.08
CA TRP A 168 -25.75 7.21 9.78
C TRP A 168 -26.67 8.40 10.02
N GLN A 169 -27.51 8.70 9.06
CA GLN A 169 -28.51 9.75 9.19
C GLN A 169 -29.81 9.11 9.67
N LEU A 170 -30.10 9.29 10.94
CA LEU A 170 -31.24 8.67 11.63
C LEU A 170 -32.33 9.70 11.91
N ASP A 171 -33.56 9.26 11.85
CA ASP A 171 -34.73 10.06 12.26
C ASP A 171 -34.94 10.05 13.77
N ASN A 172 -34.18 9.21 14.49
CA ASN A 172 -34.15 9.12 15.95
C ASN A 172 -32.68 9.01 16.42
N ASP A 173 -32.46 9.11 17.74
CA ASP A 173 -31.11 9.07 18.32
C ASP A 173 -30.59 7.63 18.61
N GLU A 174 -31.31 6.58 18.20
CA GLU A 174 -30.96 5.19 18.49
C GLU A 174 -29.93 4.65 17.49
N ASN A 175 -28.66 4.56 17.91
CA ASN A 175 -27.56 4.09 17.07
C ASN A 175 -26.73 2.95 17.71
N SER A 176 -27.21 2.36 18.80
CA SER A 176 -26.41 1.49 19.68
C SER A 176 -25.83 0.24 19.02
N MET A 177 -26.40 -0.23 17.91
CA MET A 177 -25.95 -1.45 17.21
C MET A 177 -25.55 -1.20 15.76
N LEU A 178 -25.51 0.06 15.31
CA LEU A 178 -25.15 0.36 13.92
C LEU A 178 -23.65 0.26 13.70
N PRO A 179 -23.22 -0.42 12.63
CA PRO A 179 -21.81 -0.50 12.29
C PRO A 179 -21.28 0.86 11.82
N VAL A 180 -19.99 1.10 12.06
CA VAL A 180 -19.33 2.29 11.52
C VAL A 180 -19.24 2.17 10.00
N MET A 181 -19.77 3.16 9.28
CA MET A 181 -19.52 3.29 7.84
C MET A 181 -18.23 4.09 7.63
N GLN A 182 -17.32 3.54 6.85
CA GLN A 182 -16.06 4.19 6.50
C GLN A 182 -15.79 3.98 5.01
N SER A 183 -15.59 5.09 4.29
CA SER A 183 -15.18 5.04 2.89
C SER A 183 -13.70 4.69 2.77
N ASP A 184 -13.32 3.99 1.72
CA ASP A 184 -11.90 3.77 1.39
C ASP A 184 -11.24 5.08 0.99
N ILE A 185 -11.90 5.82 0.08
CA ILE A 185 -11.46 7.12 -0.38
C ILE A 185 -12.66 8.06 -0.50
N MET A 186 -12.55 9.25 0.07
CA MET A 186 -13.46 10.36 -0.16
C MET A 186 -12.65 11.53 -0.72
N LEU A 187 -12.98 11.94 -1.93
CA LEU A 187 -12.43 13.12 -2.59
C LEU A 187 -13.43 14.26 -2.48
N GLN A 188 -12.95 15.44 -2.12
CA GLN A 188 -13.80 16.62 -1.98
C GLN A 188 -13.11 17.86 -2.56
N ARG A 189 -13.89 18.63 -3.31
CA ARG A 189 -13.55 19.96 -3.78
C ARG A 189 -14.80 20.81 -3.83
N ASP A 190 -14.76 21.96 -3.14
CA ASP A 190 -15.89 22.89 -3.05
C ASP A 190 -17.18 22.17 -2.59
N ASP A 191 -18.21 22.22 -3.41
CA ASP A 191 -19.53 21.59 -3.21
C ASP A 191 -19.61 20.14 -3.71
N ARG A 192 -18.54 19.61 -4.32
CA ARG A 192 -18.53 18.27 -4.94
C ARG A 192 -17.81 17.24 -4.07
N VAL A 193 -18.45 16.10 -3.88
CA VAL A 193 -17.91 14.97 -3.15
C VAL A 193 -17.99 13.71 -4.03
N LEU A 194 -16.88 13.01 -4.15
CA LEU A 194 -16.80 11.68 -4.77
C LEU A 194 -16.37 10.66 -3.73
N ILE A 195 -17.21 9.70 -3.44
CA ILE A 195 -16.91 8.56 -2.57
C ILE A 195 -16.49 7.40 -3.45
N ILE A 196 -15.27 6.91 -3.28
CA ILE A 196 -14.73 5.77 -4.02
C ILE A 196 -14.59 4.60 -3.07
N ASP A 197 -15.17 3.47 -3.45
CA ASP A 197 -15.05 2.18 -2.81
C ASP A 197 -14.17 1.30 -3.73
N ALA A 198 -12.96 1.01 -3.29
CA ALA A 198 -11.93 0.35 -4.08
C ALA A 198 -11.98 -1.17 -3.88
N LYS A 199 -12.14 -1.91 -4.96
CA LYS A 199 -12.34 -3.36 -4.93
C LYS A 199 -11.23 -4.10 -5.66
N TYR A 200 -10.51 -4.93 -4.93
CA TYR A 200 -9.50 -5.82 -5.48
C TYR A 200 -9.99 -7.27 -5.33
N TYR A 201 -10.59 -7.81 -6.37
CA TYR A 201 -11.12 -9.19 -6.41
C TYR A 201 -10.46 -9.98 -7.53
N GLU A 202 -10.45 -11.30 -7.38
CA GLU A 202 -10.06 -12.22 -8.47
C GLU A 202 -11.07 -12.15 -9.63
N HIS A 203 -12.36 -11.99 -9.30
CA HIS A 203 -13.44 -11.80 -10.25
C HIS A 203 -14.22 -10.52 -9.94
N SER A 204 -14.20 -9.58 -10.88
CA SER A 204 -14.87 -8.27 -10.74
C SER A 204 -16.41 -8.37 -10.86
N MET A 205 -16.91 -9.42 -11.48
CA MET A 205 -18.34 -9.64 -11.72
C MET A 205 -18.81 -11.01 -11.25
N GLN A 206 -20.11 -11.09 -10.92
CA GLN A 206 -20.79 -12.35 -10.66
C GLN A 206 -21.41 -12.87 -11.96
N VAL A 207 -21.29 -14.18 -12.19
CA VAL A 207 -22.01 -14.85 -13.30
C VAL A 207 -23.24 -15.52 -12.72
N GLN A 208 -24.42 -15.02 -13.07
CA GLN A 208 -25.70 -15.61 -12.69
C GLN A 208 -26.60 -15.74 -13.92
N PHE A 209 -27.09 -16.93 -14.21
CA PHE A 209 -27.93 -17.23 -15.40
C PHE A 209 -27.29 -16.75 -16.72
N ASN A 210 -26.00 -17.00 -16.94
CA ASN A 210 -25.23 -16.55 -18.12
C ASN A 210 -25.21 -15.02 -18.32
N LYS A 211 -25.46 -14.23 -17.26
CA LYS A 211 -25.32 -12.78 -17.28
C LYS A 211 -24.25 -12.36 -16.29
N HIS A 212 -23.38 -11.47 -16.75
CA HIS A 212 -22.40 -10.81 -15.88
C HIS A 212 -23.08 -9.66 -15.15
N THR A 213 -23.06 -9.70 -13.83
CA THR A 213 -23.68 -8.66 -12.98
C THR A 213 -22.67 -8.19 -11.92
N LEU A 214 -22.84 -6.96 -11.49
CA LEU A 214 -22.07 -6.41 -10.37
C LEU A 214 -22.45 -7.11 -9.07
N HIS A 215 -21.52 -7.16 -8.13
CA HIS A 215 -21.81 -7.64 -6.78
C HIS A 215 -22.81 -6.70 -6.09
N SER A 216 -23.98 -7.19 -5.78
CA SER A 216 -25.07 -6.39 -5.20
C SER A 216 -24.67 -5.75 -3.86
N ALA A 217 -23.90 -6.46 -3.03
CA ALA A 217 -23.41 -5.94 -1.77
C ALA A 217 -22.56 -4.66 -1.95
N ASN A 218 -21.71 -4.59 -2.98
CA ASN A 218 -20.90 -3.41 -3.28
C ASN A 218 -21.76 -2.24 -3.73
N LEU A 219 -22.81 -2.50 -4.54
CA LEU A 219 -23.76 -1.47 -4.95
C LEU A 219 -24.54 -0.93 -3.76
N TYR A 220 -25.00 -1.79 -2.85
CA TYR A 220 -25.71 -1.36 -1.65
C TYR A 220 -24.80 -0.55 -0.74
N GLN A 221 -23.56 -0.96 -0.58
CA GLN A 221 -22.56 -0.25 0.21
C GLN A 221 -22.33 1.17 -0.29
N ILE A 222 -21.95 1.31 -1.57
CA ILE A 222 -21.67 2.64 -2.14
C ILE A 222 -22.91 3.54 -2.17
N PHE A 223 -24.08 2.97 -2.49
CA PHE A 223 -25.34 3.70 -2.48
C PHE A 223 -25.69 4.21 -1.08
N THR A 224 -25.51 3.38 -0.05
CA THR A 224 -25.73 3.76 1.35
C THR A 224 -24.79 4.89 1.76
N TYR A 225 -23.52 4.81 1.39
CA TYR A 225 -22.54 5.87 1.68
C TYR A 225 -22.94 7.20 1.03
N VAL A 226 -23.30 7.17 -0.24
CA VAL A 226 -23.69 8.37 -0.99
C VAL A 226 -24.94 9.00 -0.38
N LYS A 227 -25.98 8.21 -0.07
CA LYS A 227 -27.24 8.73 0.49
C LYS A 227 -27.09 9.32 1.88
N ASN A 228 -26.30 8.70 2.76
CA ASN A 228 -26.03 9.26 4.07
C ASN A 228 -25.20 10.55 3.97
N LYS A 229 -24.21 10.60 3.07
CA LYS A 229 -23.42 11.81 2.86
C LYS A 229 -24.21 12.94 2.21
N GLU A 230 -25.08 12.64 1.27
CA GLU A 230 -26.02 13.61 0.66
C GLU A 230 -26.93 14.22 1.72
N TYR A 231 -27.54 13.39 2.58
CA TYR A 231 -28.40 13.86 3.65
C TYR A 231 -27.64 14.71 4.70
N GLU A 232 -26.39 14.33 5.04
CA GLU A 232 -25.52 15.13 5.91
C GLU A 232 -25.31 16.55 5.35
N LEU A 233 -25.19 16.69 4.03
CA LEU A 233 -24.90 17.96 3.36
C LEU A 233 -26.15 18.74 2.92
N ARG A 234 -27.37 18.24 3.20
CA ARG A 234 -28.64 18.76 2.65
C ARG A 234 -28.90 20.25 2.86
N GLU A 235 -28.27 20.89 3.86
CA GLU A 235 -28.43 22.32 4.14
C GLU A 235 -27.48 23.20 3.32
N LYS A 236 -26.63 22.64 2.50
CA LYS A 236 -25.65 23.33 1.66
C LYS A 236 -25.83 22.92 0.21
N GLU A 237 -25.45 23.79 -0.70
CA GLU A 237 -25.31 23.36 -2.10
C GLU A 237 -24.25 22.27 -2.18
N HIS A 238 -24.61 21.13 -2.77
CA HIS A 238 -23.72 19.97 -2.84
C HIS A 238 -24.08 19.03 -3.97
N THR A 239 -23.08 18.28 -4.40
CA THR A 239 -23.21 17.14 -5.31
C THR A 239 -22.42 15.96 -4.77
N VAL A 240 -23.10 14.88 -4.41
CA VAL A 240 -22.47 13.66 -3.93
C VAL A 240 -22.58 12.57 -4.97
N SER A 241 -21.46 11.98 -5.35
CA SER A 241 -21.39 10.87 -6.29
C SER A 241 -20.64 9.69 -5.68
N GLY A 242 -20.96 8.49 -6.15
CA GLY A 242 -20.28 7.26 -5.76
C GLY A 242 -19.50 6.63 -6.90
N MET A 243 -18.44 5.91 -6.58
CA MET A 243 -17.69 5.10 -7.54
C MET A 243 -17.27 3.77 -6.93
N LEU A 244 -17.56 2.68 -7.64
CA LEU A 244 -16.91 1.39 -7.45
C LEU A 244 -15.71 1.32 -8.39
N LEU A 245 -14.50 1.23 -7.84
CA LEU A 245 -13.27 1.18 -8.63
C LEU A 245 -12.62 -0.20 -8.47
N TYR A 246 -12.85 -1.06 -9.47
CA TYR A 246 -12.30 -2.41 -9.49
C TYR A 246 -10.87 -2.41 -10.04
N ALA A 247 -9.99 -3.22 -9.45
CA ALA A 247 -8.73 -3.59 -10.11
C ALA A 247 -9.04 -4.52 -11.29
N LYS A 248 -8.36 -4.32 -12.43
CA LYS A 248 -8.54 -5.17 -13.60
C LYS A 248 -8.05 -6.59 -13.31
N THR A 249 -8.90 -7.55 -13.64
CA THR A 249 -8.63 -8.98 -13.59
C THR A 249 -8.32 -9.52 -14.99
N ASP A 250 -8.17 -10.83 -15.12
CA ASP A 250 -7.97 -11.51 -16.42
C ASP A 250 -9.30 -11.78 -17.15
N GLU A 251 -10.42 -11.23 -16.67
CA GLU A 251 -11.73 -11.37 -17.30
C GLU A 251 -11.80 -10.60 -18.63
N GLU A 252 -12.51 -11.15 -19.63
CA GLU A 252 -12.71 -10.50 -20.93
C GLU A 252 -13.65 -9.29 -20.83
N ILE A 253 -14.61 -9.33 -19.90
CA ILE A 253 -15.61 -8.29 -19.67
C ILE A 253 -15.35 -7.67 -18.31
N TYR A 254 -15.16 -6.37 -18.27
CA TYR A 254 -14.99 -5.61 -17.05
C TYR A 254 -15.94 -4.42 -17.00
N PRO A 255 -16.42 -4.05 -15.80
CA PRO A 255 -17.43 -3.01 -15.66
C PRO A 255 -16.85 -1.62 -15.96
N ASN A 256 -17.58 -0.85 -16.78
CA ASN A 256 -17.29 0.55 -17.05
C ASN A 256 -18.62 1.27 -17.39
N ASN A 257 -19.38 1.59 -16.36
CA ASN A 257 -20.74 2.10 -16.50
C ASN A 257 -20.99 3.30 -15.60
N VAL A 258 -21.93 4.15 -15.99
CA VAL A 258 -22.43 5.28 -15.19
C VAL A 258 -23.93 5.10 -15.02
N TYR A 259 -24.38 5.12 -13.78
CA TYR A 259 -25.79 4.98 -13.40
C TYR A 259 -26.27 6.25 -12.70
N GLN A 260 -27.52 6.63 -12.95
CA GLN A 260 -28.24 7.64 -12.17
C GLN A 260 -29.20 6.93 -11.23
N MET A 261 -28.97 7.05 -9.93
CA MET A 261 -29.75 6.34 -8.90
C MET A 261 -30.23 7.33 -7.84
N SER A 262 -31.56 7.51 -7.78
CA SER A 262 -32.21 8.37 -6.77
C SER A 262 -31.58 9.77 -6.64
N GLY A 263 -31.26 10.39 -7.76
CA GLY A 263 -30.66 11.73 -7.81
C GLY A 263 -29.13 11.78 -7.84
N ASN A 264 -28.45 10.69 -7.49
CA ASN A 264 -26.98 10.65 -7.45
C ASN A 264 -26.39 9.86 -8.62
N GLN A 265 -25.19 10.21 -9.01
CA GLN A 265 -24.40 9.46 -9.98
C GLN A 265 -23.60 8.38 -9.26
N ILE A 266 -23.78 7.13 -9.68
CA ILE A 266 -22.96 5.98 -9.29
C ILE A 266 -22.20 5.48 -10.50
N THR A 267 -20.88 5.56 -10.45
CA THR A 267 -20.00 5.11 -11.52
C THR A 267 -19.32 3.80 -11.14
N VAL A 268 -19.19 2.91 -12.09
CA VAL A 268 -18.42 1.67 -11.93
C VAL A 268 -17.30 1.69 -12.95
N ARG A 269 -16.06 1.59 -12.51
CA ARG A 269 -14.87 1.62 -13.38
C ARG A 269 -13.88 0.53 -13.01
N THR A 270 -13.04 0.22 -13.97
CA THR A 270 -11.93 -0.71 -13.81
C THR A 270 -10.62 0.04 -14.01
N LEU A 271 -9.67 -0.13 -13.09
CA LEU A 271 -8.31 0.41 -13.13
C LEU A 271 -7.36 -0.68 -13.60
N ASP A 272 -6.72 -0.51 -14.75
CA ASP A 272 -5.76 -1.48 -15.27
C ASP A 272 -4.38 -1.29 -14.63
N LEU A 273 -4.05 -2.14 -13.67
CA LEU A 273 -2.78 -2.14 -12.95
C LEU A 273 -1.64 -2.85 -13.71
N ASN A 274 -1.93 -3.48 -14.86
CA ASN A 274 -0.92 -4.15 -15.69
C ASN A 274 -0.14 -3.17 -16.58
N LEU A 275 -0.60 -1.93 -16.67
CA LEU A 275 0.00 -0.86 -17.47
C LEU A 275 1.23 -0.24 -16.77
N PRO A 276 2.08 0.50 -17.49
CA PRO A 276 3.09 1.36 -16.90
C PRO A 276 2.46 2.37 -15.94
N PHE A 277 3.20 2.76 -14.90
CA PHE A 277 2.67 3.68 -13.87
C PHE A 277 2.13 4.99 -14.44
N THR A 278 2.74 5.53 -15.49
CA THR A 278 2.26 6.75 -16.19
C THR A 278 0.83 6.59 -16.69
N GLU A 279 0.51 5.45 -17.30
CA GLU A 279 -0.83 5.16 -17.82
C GLU A 279 -1.83 4.85 -16.70
N ILE A 280 -1.38 4.24 -15.59
CA ILE A 280 -2.20 4.08 -14.37
C ILE A 280 -2.52 5.46 -13.78
N ALA A 281 -1.53 6.34 -13.71
CA ALA A 281 -1.71 7.71 -13.25
C ALA A 281 -2.71 8.48 -14.12
N GLU A 282 -2.63 8.38 -15.45
CA GLU A 282 -3.56 9.01 -16.38
C GLU A 282 -5.02 8.54 -16.17
N GLN A 283 -5.23 7.26 -15.85
CA GLN A 283 -6.56 6.75 -15.52
C GLN A 283 -7.10 7.40 -14.25
N LEU A 284 -6.29 7.49 -13.18
CA LEU A 284 -6.68 8.13 -11.92
C LEU A 284 -6.89 9.64 -12.09
N ASP A 285 -6.02 10.31 -12.83
CA ASP A 285 -6.16 11.72 -13.20
C ASP A 285 -7.48 11.98 -13.93
N THR A 286 -7.83 11.12 -14.88
CA THR A 286 -9.06 11.24 -15.67
C THR A 286 -10.29 11.16 -14.76
N ILE A 287 -10.28 10.31 -13.73
CA ILE A 287 -11.37 10.24 -12.75
C ILE A 287 -11.52 11.59 -12.03
N ALA A 288 -10.44 12.15 -11.53
CA ALA A 288 -10.48 13.42 -10.80
C ALA A 288 -10.89 14.59 -11.72
N LYS A 289 -10.28 14.69 -12.90
CA LYS A 289 -10.54 15.76 -13.88
C LYS A 289 -11.99 15.78 -14.35
N LEU A 290 -12.56 14.61 -14.68
CA LEU A 290 -13.94 14.51 -15.12
C LEU A 290 -14.94 14.86 -14.01
N HIS A 291 -14.66 14.46 -12.77
CA HIS A 291 -15.57 14.67 -11.65
C HIS A 291 -15.53 16.12 -11.15
N PHE A 292 -14.34 16.70 -11.04
CA PHE A 292 -14.15 18.02 -10.44
C PHE A 292 -13.94 19.15 -11.46
N SER A 293 -14.03 18.86 -12.77
CA SER A 293 -13.80 19.81 -13.86
C SER A 293 -12.44 20.52 -13.75
N LEU A 294 -11.37 19.74 -13.56
CA LEU A 294 -9.99 20.19 -13.44
C LEU A 294 -9.29 20.29 -14.79
#